data_5f5c3895713c79224b1d8ee7891f3607
#
_entry.id   5f5c3895713c79224b1d8ee7891f3607
#
_cell.length_a   1.000
_cell.length_b   1.000
_cell.length_c   1.000
_cell.angle_alpha   90.00
_cell.angle_beta   90.00
_cell.angle_gamma   90.00
#
_symmetry.space_group_name_H-M   'P 1'
#
loop_
_entity.id
_entity.type
_entity.pdbx_description
1 polymer ?
#
loop_
_entity_poly.entity_id
_entity_poly.type
_entity_poly.pdbx_seq_one_letter_code
_entity_poly.pdbx_strand_id
1 'polypeptide(L)'
;MRMELHILGTSSARPTGKRQVSGSLIQCGDGIAVIDAGEGFQTRYADQRKRLKVHDKGSTLRVSRIHAVCLTHGHLDHTWGLLPWMHTMALDKREIPLLVLGPTSAEVFDALLNGEAIPESVPSAELARQIRGWQELGATTENLGYSVRWILGDLTADRWLEMASDGTASILDGMPQPEGWKKNRIQPLATNHTVPSCAWMLESKGSAGKFNRLKAAELRLTDEQKAQLSIGQDITLGDGTSLKADDFRGEERPATRMVVSGDTSEMAEELTNLSGVDVLVHESTFLAESQQWADEFLHSTSTGAARTALACNARHLVLTHFSARLKDAKIPLSEA
;
A
#
# COMPACT_ATOMS: atom_id res chain seq x y z
N MET A 1 9.88 8.63 -11.36
CA MET A 1 10.71 7.66 -10.59
C MET A 1 10.02 6.32 -10.74
N ARG A 2 10.77 5.23 -10.83
CA ARG A 2 10.24 3.85 -10.89
C ARG A 2 9.61 3.52 -9.54
N MET A 3 8.53 2.72 -9.52
CA MET A 3 8.04 2.12 -8.28
C MET A 3 8.95 0.96 -7.87
N GLU A 4 9.20 0.84 -6.57
CA GLU A 4 10.01 -0.23 -5.98
C GLU A 4 9.25 -0.86 -4.82
N LEU A 5 9.17 -2.19 -4.81
CA LEU A 5 8.56 -2.98 -3.75
C LEU A 5 9.66 -3.62 -2.90
N HIS A 6 9.55 -3.47 -1.59
CA HIS A 6 10.44 -4.09 -0.61
C HIS A 6 9.60 -4.94 0.35
N ILE A 7 9.80 -6.25 0.33
CA ILE A 7 9.13 -7.19 1.23
C ILE A 7 10.08 -7.45 2.41
N LEU A 8 9.67 -7.07 3.61
CA LEU A 8 10.48 -7.14 4.82
C LEU A 8 10.14 -8.34 5.70
N GLY A 9 8.90 -8.84 5.59
CA GLY A 9 8.42 -9.99 6.32
C GLY A 9 7.55 -10.89 5.43
N THR A 10 7.68 -12.19 5.62
CA THR A 10 6.99 -13.21 4.81
C THR A 10 6.48 -14.38 5.64
N SER A 11 6.46 -14.27 6.96
CA SER A 11 5.96 -15.31 7.86
C SER A 11 4.53 -15.01 8.28
N SER A 12 3.68 -16.03 8.33
CA SER A 12 2.34 -16.01 8.88
C SER A 12 2.38 -16.17 10.40
N ALA A 13 1.52 -15.46 11.10
CA ALA A 13 1.19 -15.54 12.52
C ALA A 13 2.36 -15.31 13.50
N ARG A 14 3.55 -15.80 13.23
CA ARG A 14 4.70 -15.68 14.12
C ARG A 14 6.03 -15.57 13.39
N PRO A 15 7.00 -14.81 13.93
CA PRO A 15 8.34 -14.76 13.36
C PRO A 15 9.04 -16.12 13.50
N THR A 16 10.00 -16.35 12.62
CA THR A 16 10.91 -17.51 12.68
C THR A 16 12.36 -17.02 12.72
N GLY A 17 13.32 -17.91 12.93
CA GLY A 17 14.75 -17.52 12.87
C GLY A 17 15.20 -16.95 11.51
N LYS A 18 14.41 -17.15 10.44
CA LYS A 18 14.74 -16.70 9.07
C LYS A 18 13.77 -15.66 8.50
N ARG A 19 12.52 -15.64 8.93
CA ARG A 19 11.45 -14.80 8.40
C ARG A 19 10.77 -14.03 9.51
N GLN A 20 10.55 -12.74 9.28
CA GLN A 20 9.67 -11.91 10.11
C GLN A 20 8.24 -11.96 9.57
N VAL A 21 7.30 -11.53 10.41
CA VAL A 21 5.89 -11.42 10.06
C VAL A 21 5.64 -10.25 9.11
N SER A 22 4.40 -10.05 8.71
CA SER A 22 3.99 -9.18 7.60
C SER A 22 4.52 -7.75 7.72
N GLY A 23 5.02 -7.25 6.61
CA GLY A 23 5.47 -5.89 6.43
C GLY A 23 6.15 -5.69 5.09
N SER A 24 5.69 -4.68 4.37
CA SER A 24 6.19 -4.33 3.04
C SER A 24 6.24 -2.82 2.86
N LEU A 25 7.01 -2.36 1.89
CA LEU A 25 7.04 -0.95 1.49
C LEU A 25 6.91 -0.84 -0.01
N ILE A 26 6.14 0.13 -0.47
CA ILE A 26 6.13 0.55 -1.86
C ILE A 26 6.66 1.97 -1.94
N GLN A 27 7.82 2.13 -2.55
CA GLN A 27 8.44 3.42 -2.80
C GLN A 27 8.05 3.90 -4.20
N CYS A 28 7.61 5.14 -4.30
CA CYS A 28 7.26 5.80 -5.55
C CYS A 28 7.88 7.21 -5.67
N GLY A 29 7.54 7.90 -6.75
CA GLY A 29 8.02 9.26 -6.97
C GLY A 29 7.60 10.25 -5.88
N ASP A 30 6.38 10.12 -5.38
CA ASP A 30 5.81 11.03 -4.38
C ASP A 30 6.28 10.70 -2.95
N GLY A 31 6.46 9.40 -2.62
CA GLY A 31 6.84 9.00 -1.27
C GLY A 31 6.95 7.50 -1.07
N ILE A 32 6.76 7.05 0.15
CA ILE A 32 6.73 5.65 0.55
C ILE A 32 5.42 5.39 1.28
N ALA A 33 4.72 4.33 0.88
CA ALA A 33 3.66 3.70 1.64
C ALA A 33 4.20 2.40 2.26
N VAL A 34 3.94 2.22 3.54
CA VAL A 34 4.19 0.97 4.27
C VAL A 34 2.89 0.17 4.26
N ILE A 35 2.96 -1.11 3.93
CA ILE A 35 1.83 -2.02 3.99
C ILE A 35 2.13 -3.02 5.10
N ASP A 36 1.39 -2.93 6.18
CA ASP A 36 1.59 -3.64 7.43
C ASP A 36 2.94 -3.39 8.11
N ALA A 37 2.96 -3.52 9.42
CA ALA A 37 4.13 -3.35 10.25
C ALA A 37 4.05 -4.32 11.46
N GLY A 38 4.18 -5.61 11.19
CA GLY A 38 4.16 -6.64 12.23
C GLY A 38 5.42 -6.63 13.10
N GLU A 39 5.49 -7.56 14.05
CA GLU A 39 6.61 -7.68 14.98
C GLU A 39 7.96 -7.72 14.24
N GLY A 40 8.93 -6.92 14.72
CA GLY A 40 10.28 -6.86 14.15
C GLY A 40 10.41 -6.02 12.88
N PHE A 41 9.34 -5.37 12.40
CA PHE A 41 9.32 -4.55 11.19
C PHE A 41 10.45 -3.50 11.18
N GLN A 42 10.62 -2.74 12.26
CA GLN A 42 11.64 -1.67 12.30
C GLN A 42 13.07 -2.19 12.13
N THR A 43 13.38 -3.39 12.64
CA THR A 43 14.69 -4.02 12.47
C THR A 43 14.93 -4.36 10.99
N ARG A 44 13.95 -4.96 10.34
CA ARG A 44 14.04 -5.28 8.91
C ARG A 44 14.11 -4.05 8.02
N TYR A 45 13.36 -3.01 8.38
CA TYR A 45 13.47 -1.71 7.71
C TYR A 45 14.89 -1.14 7.81
N ALA A 46 15.50 -1.16 9.00
CA ALA A 46 16.87 -0.68 9.21
C ALA A 46 17.88 -1.53 8.41
N ASP A 47 17.73 -2.85 8.39
CA ASP A 47 18.59 -3.75 7.62
C ASP A 47 18.47 -3.50 6.11
N GLN A 48 17.24 -3.32 5.59
CA GLN A 48 17.02 -3.01 4.18
C GLN A 48 17.64 -1.67 3.79
N ARG A 49 17.54 -0.65 4.64
CA ARG A 49 18.24 0.64 4.43
C ARG A 49 19.76 0.47 4.32
N LYS A 50 20.36 -0.36 5.17
CA LYS A 50 21.79 -0.66 5.12
C LYS A 50 22.17 -1.37 3.82
N ARG A 51 21.38 -2.39 3.41
CA ARG A 51 21.59 -3.11 2.15
C ARG A 51 21.56 -2.20 0.94
N LEU A 52 20.56 -1.33 0.84
CA LEU A 52 20.45 -0.38 -0.28
C LEU A 52 21.65 0.58 -0.35
N LYS A 53 22.14 1.08 0.78
CA LYS A 53 23.34 1.93 0.78
C LYS A 53 24.58 1.25 0.20
N VAL A 54 24.69 -0.06 0.35
CA VAL A 54 25.86 -0.83 -0.13
C VAL A 54 25.70 -1.25 -1.58
N HIS A 55 24.49 -1.75 -1.95
CA HIS A 55 24.26 -2.44 -3.22
C HIS A 55 23.57 -1.58 -4.28
N ASP A 56 22.79 -0.60 -3.87
CA ASP A 56 22.06 0.31 -4.77
C ASP A 56 22.11 1.76 -4.26
N LYS A 57 23.13 2.48 -4.71
CA LYS A 57 23.32 3.90 -4.33
C LYS A 57 22.24 4.83 -4.88
N GLY A 58 21.41 4.36 -5.81
CA GLY A 58 20.29 5.12 -6.41
C GLY A 58 19.00 5.02 -5.60
N SER A 59 18.83 3.97 -4.79
CA SER A 59 17.63 3.75 -3.99
C SER A 59 17.92 3.96 -2.50
N THR A 60 17.08 4.75 -1.82
CA THR A 60 17.22 5.02 -0.39
C THR A 60 15.87 5.05 0.29
N LEU A 61 15.68 4.21 1.29
CA LEU A 61 14.51 4.25 2.17
C LEU A 61 14.76 5.29 3.28
N ARG A 62 14.21 6.49 3.11
CA ARG A 62 14.31 7.56 4.11
C ARG A 62 13.03 7.63 4.92
N VAL A 63 13.14 7.70 6.26
CA VAL A 63 12.00 7.88 7.18
C VAL A 63 11.21 9.15 6.80
N SER A 64 11.89 10.22 6.40
CA SER A 64 11.26 11.45 5.93
C SER A 64 10.47 11.33 4.62
N ARG A 65 10.47 10.17 3.97
CA ARG A 65 9.66 9.89 2.77
C ARG A 65 8.50 8.93 3.03
N ILE A 66 8.35 8.41 4.23
CA ILE A 66 7.22 7.58 4.62
C ILE A 66 6.04 8.50 4.92
N HIS A 67 5.02 8.48 4.07
CA HIS A 67 3.85 9.34 4.19
C HIS A 67 2.61 8.59 4.67
N ALA A 68 2.56 7.26 4.45
CA ALA A 68 1.44 6.44 4.86
C ALA A 68 1.88 5.11 5.45
N VAL A 69 1.08 4.61 6.39
CA VAL A 69 1.02 3.20 6.81
C VAL A 69 -0.39 2.71 6.51
N CYS A 70 -0.48 1.66 5.74
CA CYS A 70 -1.71 1.05 5.27
C CYS A 70 -1.81 -0.32 5.92
N LEU A 71 -2.66 -0.47 6.91
CA LEU A 71 -2.91 -1.73 7.60
C LEU A 71 -3.93 -2.54 6.82
N THR A 72 -3.61 -3.80 6.52
CA THR A 72 -4.53 -4.67 5.78
C THR A 72 -5.66 -5.18 6.67
N HIS A 73 -5.38 -5.45 7.93
CA HIS A 73 -6.32 -5.86 8.97
C HIS A 73 -5.63 -5.80 10.36
N GLY A 74 -6.33 -6.16 11.40
CA GLY A 74 -5.87 -5.94 12.77
C GLY A 74 -5.21 -7.14 13.46
N HIS A 75 -4.83 -8.22 12.79
CA HIS A 75 -4.04 -9.27 13.45
C HIS A 75 -2.64 -8.77 13.84
N LEU A 76 -2.12 -9.26 14.97
CA LEU A 76 -0.91 -8.70 15.57
C LEU A 76 0.35 -8.88 14.71
N ASP A 77 0.41 -9.95 13.93
CA ASP A 77 1.49 -10.18 12.98
C ASP A 77 1.49 -9.22 11.78
N HIS A 78 0.48 -8.37 11.67
CA HIS A 78 0.40 -7.26 10.71
C HIS A 78 0.58 -5.89 11.36
N THR A 79 0.37 -5.75 12.66
CA THR A 79 0.24 -4.44 13.32
C THR A 79 1.21 -4.18 14.45
N TRP A 80 1.69 -5.22 15.17
CA TRP A 80 2.35 -5.08 16.46
C TRP A 80 3.68 -4.33 16.47
N GLY A 81 4.33 -4.22 15.34
CA GLY A 81 5.57 -3.44 15.19
C GLY A 81 5.37 -1.94 14.97
N LEU A 82 4.13 -1.50 14.70
CA LEU A 82 3.85 -0.12 14.35
C LEU A 82 4.10 0.84 15.51
N LEU A 83 3.52 0.59 16.67
CA LEU A 83 3.62 1.49 17.83
C LEU A 83 5.08 1.78 18.24
N PRO A 84 5.94 0.77 18.50
CA PRO A 84 7.34 1.04 18.85
C PRO A 84 8.10 1.74 17.72
N TRP A 85 7.75 1.48 16.46
CA TRP A 85 8.38 2.15 15.33
C TRP A 85 7.97 3.63 15.22
N MET A 86 6.72 3.98 15.52
CA MET A 86 6.26 5.37 15.58
C MET A 86 7.03 6.18 16.62
N HIS A 87 7.26 5.60 17.80
CA HIS A 87 8.10 6.23 18.85
C HIS A 87 9.57 6.34 18.42
N THR A 88 10.11 5.35 17.71
CA THR A 88 11.45 5.45 17.13
C THR A 88 11.54 6.58 16.12
N MET A 89 10.53 6.75 15.26
CA MET A 89 10.48 7.87 14.32
C MET A 89 10.42 9.24 15.03
N ALA A 90 9.77 9.33 16.17
CA ALA A 90 9.74 10.53 17.02
C ALA A 90 11.14 10.83 17.59
N LEU A 91 11.84 9.80 18.09
CA LEU A 91 13.25 9.94 18.55
C LEU A 91 14.19 10.39 17.41
N ASP A 92 13.93 9.94 16.18
CA ASP A 92 14.65 10.35 14.96
C ASP A 92 14.23 11.75 14.47
N LYS A 93 13.43 12.48 15.25
CA LYS A 93 12.93 13.84 14.96
C LYS A 93 12.19 13.94 13.62
N ARG A 94 11.26 13.02 13.41
CA ARG A 94 10.35 13.09 12.28
C ARG A 94 9.50 14.37 12.35
N GLU A 95 9.36 15.08 11.24
CA GLU A 95 8.57 16.32 11.14
C GLU A 95 7.38 16.16 10.18
N ILE A 96 7.49 15.26 9.18
CA ILE A 96 6.43 15.11 8.18
C ILE A 96 5.22 14.36 8.73
N PRO A 97 4.00 14.72 8.32
CA PRO A 97 2.78 14.03 8.73
C PRO A 97 2.81 12.53 8.38
N LEU A 98 2.14 11.72 9.19
CA LEU A 98 1.91 10.30 8.95
C LEU A 98 0.42 10.02 8.85
N LEU A 99 0.01 9.44 7.72
CA LEU A 99 -1.35 8.95 7.51
C LEU A 99 -1.37 7.45 7.81
N VAL A 100 -2.20 7.01 8.77
CA VAL A 100 -2.42 5.59 9.07
C VAL A 100 -3.83 5.23 8.64
N LEU A 101 -3.94 4.24 7.78
CA LEU A 101 -5.19 3.80 7.15
C LEU A 101 -5.43 2.32 7.46
N GLY A 102 -6.68 1.94 7.65
CA GLY A 102 -7.07 0.54 7.76
C GLY A 102 -8.58 0.33 7.67
N PRO A 103 -9.03 -0.92 7.47
CA PRO A 103 -10.45 -1.25 7.43
C PRO A 103 -11.05 -1.36 8.84
N THR A 104 -12.36 -1.17 8.92
CA THR A 104 -13.17 -1.45 10.12
C THR A 104 -14.53 -2.01 9.70
N SER A 105 -15.26 -2.62 10.62
CA SER A 105 -16.62 -3.07 10.36
C SER A 105 -17.61 -1.90 10.36
N ALA A 106 -18.74 -2.06 9.66
CA ALA A 106 -19.83 -1.08 9.66
C ALA A 106 -20.35 -0.81 11.08
N GLU A 107 -20.48 -1.85 11.92
CA GLU A 107 -20.92 -1.74 13.31
C GLU A 107 -19.99 -0.84 14.13
N VAL A 108 -18.68 -1.03 14.02
CA VAL A 108 -17.68 -0.21 14.71
C VAL A 108 -17.63 1.21 14.16
N PHE A 109 -17.75 1.35 12.84
CA PHE A 109 -17.79 2.65 12.19
C PHE A 109 -18.94 3.52 12.73
N ASP A 110 -20.14 2.95 12.79
CA ASP A 110 -21.34 3.65 13.29
C ASP A 110 -21.23 3.96 14.80
N ALA A 111 -20.73 3.01 15.61
CA ALA A 111 -20.50 3.25 17.04
C ALA A 111 -19.53 4.41 17.29
N LEU A 112 -18.42 4.47 16.55
CA LEU A 112 -17.42 5.54 16.66
C LEU A 112 -18.01 6.91 16.31
N LEU A 113 -18.78 7.02 15.23
CA LEU A 113 -19.43 8.27 14.83
C LEU A 113 -20.47 8.76 15.84
N ASN A 114 -21.18 7.83 16.49
CA ASN A 114 -22.17 8.16 17.52
C ASN A 114 -21.52 8.50 18.88
N GLY A 115 -20.19 8.38 19.01
CA GLY A 115 -19.51 8.55 20.29
C GLY A 115 -19.75 7.40 21.26
N GLU A 116 -20.14 6.24 20.77
CA GLU A 116 -20.41 5.02 21.54
C GLU A 116 -19.13 4.20 21.76
N ALA A 117 -19.17 3.32 22.75
CA ALA A 117 -18.11 2.37 22.99
C ALA A 117 -18.03 1.35 21.82
N ILE A 118 -16.82 0.91 21.48
CA ILE A 118 -16.63 -0.18 20.51
C ILE A 118 -17.32 -1.44 21.07
N PRO A 119 -18.24 -2.06 20.32
CA PRO A 119 -19.01 -3.22 20.80
C PRO A 119 -18.11 -4.36 21.30
N GLU A 120 -18.48 -4.99 22.41
CA GLU A 120 -17.70 -6.10 22.97
C GLU A 120 -17.71 -7.34 22.05
N SER A 121 -18.76 -7.47 21.23
CA SER A 121 -18.96 -8.56 20.26
C SER A 121 -17.91 -8.62 19.18
N VAL A 122 -17.25 -7.48 18.82
CA VAL A 122 -16.28 -7.45 17.73
C VAL A 122 -14.95 -8.11 18.14
N PRO A 123 -14.24 -8.72 17.20
CA PRO A 123 -12.95 -9.38 17.47
C PRO A 123 -11.93 -8.47 18.16
N SER A 124 -11.05 -9.05 18.98
CA SER A 124 -9.93 -8.33 19.60
C SER A 124 -8.97 -7.72 18.56
N ALA A 125 -8.94 -8.30 17.37
CA ALA A 125 -8.16 -7.81 16.22
C ALA A 125 -8.85 -6.67 15.44
N GLU A 126 -9.94 -6.09 15.95
CA GLU A 126 -10.52 -4.87 15.36
C GLU A 126 -9.54 -3.70 15.50
N LEU A 127 -9.20 -3.07 14.37
CA LEU A 127 -8.20 -1.99 14.32
C LEU A 127 -8.57 -0.79 15.19
N ALA A 128 -9.85 -0.45 15.29
CA ALA A 128 -10.30 0.66 16.14
C ALA A 128 -9.89 0.46 17.62
N ARG A 129 -9.96 -0.79 18.13
CA ARG A 129 -9.51 -1.11 19.50
C ARG A 129 -8.01 -0.90 19.65
N GLN A 130 -7.23 -1.35 18.68
CA GLN A 130 -5.77 -1.20 18.71
C GLN A 130 -5.37 0.26 18.64
N ILE A 131 -5.97 1.03 17.73
CA ILE A 131 -5.71 2.47 17.60
C ILE A 131 -5.98 3.20 18.91
N ARG A 132 -7.10 2.95 19.56
CA ARG A 132 -7.37 3.54 20.88
C ARG A 132 -6.30 3.17 21.90
N GLY A 133 -5.95 1.90 22.01
CA GLY A 133 -4.87 1.45 22.90
C GLY A 133 -3.52 2.09 22.56
N TRP A 134 -3.20 2.26 21.28
CA TRP A 134 -1.96 2.95 20.88
C TRP A 134 -1.99 4.44 21.20
N GLN A 135 -3.11 5.11 21.04
CA GLN A 135 -3.28 6.51 21.45
C GLN A 135 -3.10 6.68 22.96
N GLU A 136 -3.65 5.77 23.76
CA GLU A 136 -3.45 5.74 25.23
C GLU A 136 -1.96 5.49 25.59
N LEU A 137 -1.24 4.73 24.77
CA LEU A 137 0.20 4.49 24.92
C LEU A 137 1.07 5.58 24.26
N GLY A 138 0.48 6.71 23.85
CA GLY A 138 1.19 7.88 23.38
C GLY A 138 1.35 7.99 21.87
N ALA A 139 0.62 7.21 21.06
CA ALA A 139 0.61 7.37 19.61
C ALA A 139 -0.30 8.54 19.18
N THR A 140 -0.05 9.72 19.72
CA THR A 140 -0.76 10.97 19.43
C THR A 140 0.19 12.02 18.86
N THR A 141 -0.34 12.99 18.16
CA THR A 141 0.46 14.08 17.57
C THR A 141 1.31 14.80 18.64
N GLU A 142 0.72 15.03 19.80
CA GLU A 142 1.35 15.76 20.93
C GLU A 142 2.53 14.99 21.49
N ASN A 143 2.39 13.68 21.70
CA ASN A 143 3.43 12.85 22.29
C ASN A 143 4.53 12.46 21.28
N LEU A 144 4.17 12.25 20.03
CA LEU A 144 5.13 11.88 18.97
C LEU A 144 5.90 13.09 18.44
N GLY A 145 5.35 14.31 18.55
CA GLY A 145 5.97 15.53 18.02
C GLY A 145 5.89 15.67 16.51
N TYR A 146 5.10 14.84 15.84
CA TYR A 146 4.75 14.97 14.42
C TYR A 146 3.27 14.61 14.22
N SER A 147 2.65 15.21 13.20
CA SER A 147 1.23 14.97 12.92
C SER A 147 0.98 13.51 12.56
N VAL A 148 0.04 12.88 13.23
CA VAL A 148 -0.47 11.55 12.90
C VAL A 148 -1.98 11.59 12.75
N ARG A 149 -2.49 11.00 11.66
CA ARG A 149 -3.91 10.87 11.38
C ARG A 149 -4.28 9.40 11.34
N TRP A 150 -5.31 9.01 12.07
CA TRP A 150 -5.81 7.65 12.18
C TRP A 150 -7.12 7.52 11.42
N ILE A 151 -7.10 6.83 10.30
CA ILE A 151 -8.23 6.73 9.37
C ILE A 151 -8.73 5.29 9.30
N LEU A 152 -10.02 5.13 9.50
CA LEU A 152 -10.70 3.85 9.34
C LEU A 152 -11.75 3.93 8.24
N GLY A 153 -11.84 2.85 7.45
CA GLY A 153 -12.79 2.72 6.36
C GLY A 153 -13.73 1.54 6.53
N ASP A 154 -15.03 1.81 6.46
CA ASP A 154 -16.03 0.78 6.16
C ASP A 154 -16.06 0.61 4.63
N LEU A 155 -15.38 -0.42 4.15
CA LEU A 155 -15.20 -0.66 2.71
C LEU A 155 -16.49 -1.16 2.04
N THR A 156 -17.45 -1.67 2.82
CA THR A 156 -18.71 -2.16 2.26
C THR A 156 -19.60 -1.02 1.76
N ALA A 157 -19.45 0.16 2.34
CA ALA A 157 -20.22 1.37 1.99
C ALA A 157 -19.34 2.52 1.52
N ASP A 158 -18.04 2.30 1.31
CA ASP A 158 -17.03 3.31 0.96
C ASP A 158 -17.11 4.56 1.85
N ARG A 159 -17.20 4.33 3.19
CA ARG A 159 -17.27 5.38 4.19
C ARG A 159 -15.95 5.48 4.95
N TRP A 160 -15.54 6.71 5.26
CA TRP A 160 -14.27 6.96 5.92
C TRP A 160 -14.45 7.88 7.12
N LEU A 161 -13.74 7.59 8.20
CA LEU A 161 -13.68 8.44 9.39
C LEU A 161 -12.24 8.63 9.88
N GLU A 162 -12.02 9.71 10.60
CA GLU A 162 -10.80 9.97 11.35
C GLU A 162 -11.06 9.85 12.84
N MET A 163 -10.23 9.06 13.53
CA MET A 163 -10.24 8.94 15.00
C MET A 163 -9.28 9.95 15.61
N ALA A 164 -9.80 10.86 16.43
CA ALA A 164 -8.99 11.80 17.20
C ALA A 164 -8.44 11.18 18.49
N SER A 165 -7.40 11.78 19.06
CA SER A 165 -6.77 11.32 20.30
C SER A 165 -7.65 11.47 21.54
N ASP A 166 -8.66 12.31 21.49
CA ASP A 166 -9.66 12.49 22.56
C ASP A 166 -10.79 11.42 22.51
N GLY A 167 -10.70 10.48 21.58
CA GLY A 167 -11.67 9.41 21.40
C GLY A 167 -12.85 9.77 20.51
N THR A 168 -12.94 10.99 20.01
CA THR A 168 -13.98 11.39 19.05
C THR A 168 -13.65 10.87 17.65
N ALA A 169 -14.67 10.76 16.82
CA ALA A 169 -14.51 10.40 15.40
C ALA A 169 -15.27 11.40 14.52
N SER A 170 -14.72 11.67 13.34
CA SER A 170 -15.35 12.55 12.36
C SER A 170 -15.39 11.89 11.00
N ILE A 171 -16.54 12.01 10.31
CA ILE A 171 -16.69 11.50 8.94
C ILE A 171 -15.86 12.31 7.95
N LEU A 172 -15.32 11.64 6.95
CA LEU A 172 -14.55 12.24 5.87
C LEU A 172 -15.31 12.13 4.55
N ASP A 173 -15.07 13.09 3.65
CA ASP A 173 -15.58 13.08 2.28
C ASP A 173 -14.70 12.17 1.39
N GLY A 174 -14.67 10.87 1.73
CA GLY A 174 -13.85 9.86 1.05
C GLY A 174 -12.48 9.61 1.68
N MET A 175 -11.76 8.61 1.13
CA MET A 175 -10.45 8.20 1.63
C MET A 175 -9.38 9.27 1.39
N PRO A 176 -8.72 9.79 2.43
CA PRO A 176 -7.65 10.75 2.25
C PRO A 176 -6.42 10.11 1.59
N GLN A 177 -5.74 10.88 0.77
CA GLN A 177 -4.45 10.50 0.21
C GLN A 177 -3.32 11.14 1.03
N PRO A 178 -2.10 10.56 1.01
CA PRO A 178 -0.96 11.16 1.68
C PRO A 178 -0.68 12.57 1.15
N GLU A 179 -0.37 13.49 2.05
CA GLU A 179 -0.13 14.88 1.70
C GLU A 179 1.00 15.03 0.67
N GLY A 180 0.77 15.87 -0.33
CA GLY A 180 1.74 16.14 -1.39
C GLY A 180 1.83 15.09 -2.49
N TRP A 181 1.11 13.97 -2.40
CA TRP A 181 1.06 12.99 -3.48
C TRP A 181 0.24 13.48 -4.66
N LYS A 182 0.83 13.51 -5.86
CA LYS A 182 0.21 14.06 -7.08
C LYS A 182 0.10 13.03 -8.21
N LYS A 183 1.08 12.14 -8.31
CA LYS A 183 1.24 11.19 -9.42
C LYS A 183 0.88 9.77 -9.03
N ASN A 184 0.84 9.50 -7.75
CA ASN A 184 0.53 8.19 -7.21
C ASN A 184 -0.66 8.30 -6.28
N ARG A 185 -1.43 7.21 -6.17
CA ARG A 185 -2.52 7.11 -5.22
C ARG A 185 -2.53 5.75 -4.55
N ILE A 186 -3.04 5.72 -3.34
CA ILE A 186 -3.30 4.51 -2.57
C ILE A 186 -4.79 4.21 -2.67
N GLN A 187 -5.15 2.95 -2.79
CA GLN A 187 -6.54 2.51 -2.82
C GLN A 187 -6.67 1.18 -2.08
N PRO A 188 -7.64 1.02 -1.16
CA PRO A 188 -7.98 -0.26 -0.59
C PRO A 188 -8.82 -1.06 -1.57
N LEU A 189 -8.79 -2.37 -1.42
CA LEU A 189 -9.59 -3.34 -2.15
C LEU A 189 -10.11 -4.33 -1.12
N ALA A 190 -11.41 -4.45 -0.96
CA ALA A 190 -12.01 -5.34 0.03
C ALA A 190 -11.55 -6.79 -0.20
N THR A 191 -11.20 -7.47 0.88
CA THR A 191 -10.78 -8.86 0.88
C THR A 191 -11.62 -9.68 1.85
N ASN A 192 -11.50 -11.00 1.82
CA ASN A 192 -12.31 -11.88 2.62
C ASN A 192 -11.44 -12.61 3.66
N HIS A 193 -11.57 -12.19 4.91
CA HIS A 193 -10.84 -12.75 6.05
C HIS A 193 -11.72 -12.80 7.30
N THR A 194 -11.20 -13.35 8.40
CA THR A 194 -11.93 -13.52 9.68
C THR A 194 -12.23 -12.22 10.40
N VAL A 195 -11.61 -11.12 10.00
CA VAL A 195 -11.81 -9.76 10.52
C VAL A 195 -11.92 -8.79 9.34
N PRO A 196 -12.40 -7.54 9.52
CA PRO A 196 -12.37 -6.54 8.46
C PRO A 196 -10.99 -6.44 7.84
N SER A 197 -10.89 -6.65 6.52
CA SER A 197 -9.63 -6.75 5.80
C SER A 197 -9.68 -6.12 4.42
N CYS A 198 -8.50 -5.69 3.96
CA CYS A 198 -8.33 -5.19 2.60
C CYS A 198 -6.93 -5.48 2.06
N ALA A 199 -6.85 -5.60 0.75
CA ALA A 199 -5.60 -5.41 0.03
C ALA A 199 -5.35 -3.92 -0.19
N TRP A 200 -4.09 -3.55 -0.37
CA TRP A 200 -3.72 -2.20 -0.71
C TRP A 200 -3.09 -2.15 -2.10
N MET A 201 -3.66 -1.32 -2.97
CA MET A 201 -3.11 -1.02 -4.28
C MET A 201 -2.44 0.34 -4.25
N LEU A 202 -1.21 0.42 -4.72
CA LEU A 202 -0.55 1.67 -5.07
C LEU A 202 -0.48 1.78 -6.59
N GLU A 203 -1.13 2.81 -7.11
CA GLU A 203 -1.18 3.10 -8.54
C GLU A 203 -0.41 4.37 -8.87
N SER A 204 0.48 4.28 -9.86
CA SER A 204 1.09 5.45 -10.51
C SER A 204 0.26 5.85 -11.72
N LYS A 205 -0.14 7.09 -11.80
CA LYS A 205 -0.82 7.61 -13.00
C LYS A 205 0.07 7.41 -14.23
N GLY A 206 -0.51 6.94 -15.30
CA GLY A 206 0.11 6.98 -16.61
C GLY A 206 0.52 8.41 -16.97
N SER A 207 1.52 8.57 -17.76
CA SER A 207 1.95 9.86 -18.23
C SER A 207 2.24 9.80 -19.72
N ALA A 208 1.84 10.84 -20.43
CA ALA A 208 2.28 11.06 -21.79
C ALA A 208 3.83 11.00 -21.84
N GLY A 209 4.35 10.53 -22.94
CA GLY A 209 5.79 10.43 -23.18
C GLY A 209 6.50 11.78 -22.98
N LYS A 210 7.79 11.74 -22.74
CA LYS A 210 8.58 12.96 -22.59
C LYS A 210 8.49 13.82 -23.85
N PHE A 211 8.31 15.12 -23.67
CA PHE A 211 8.33 16.08 -24.79
C PHE A 211 9.71 16.06 -25.47
N ASN A 212 9.70 15.90 -26.79
CA ASN A 212 10.91 15.85 -27.61
C ASN A 212 11.44 17.28 -27.87
N ARG A 213 12.26 17.75 -26.94
CA ARG A 213 12.87 19.09 -27.01
C ARG A 213 13.81 19.24 -28.23
N LEU A 214 14.47 18.17 -28.65
CA LEU A 214 15.37 18.21 -29.79
C LEU A 214 14.60 18.45 -31.09
N LYS A 215 13.55 17.67 -31.35
CA LYS A 215 12.66 17.88 -32.50
C LYS A 215 12.05 19.29 -32.52
N ALA A 216 11.63 19.80 -31.35
CA ALA A 216 11.10 21.16 -31.22
C ALA A 216 12.14 22.25 -31.51
N ALA A 217 13.41 22.01 -31.15
CA ALA A 217 14.51 22.92 -31.44
C ALA A 217 14.90 22.90 -32.92
N GLU A 218 14.94 21.72 -33.56
CA GLU A 218 15.17 21.58 -35.01
C GLU A 218 14.17 22.35 -35.83
N LEU A 219 12.89 22.37 -35.40
CA LEU A 219 11.81 23.12 -36.04
C LEU A 219 11.75 24.60 -35.59
N ARG A 220 12.70 25.03 -34.75
CA ARG A 220 12.81 26.42 -34.22
C ARG A 220 11.53 26.94 -33.61
N LEU A 221 10.79 26.09 -32.92
CA LEU A 221 9.53 26.44 -32.25
C LEU A 221 9.76 27.45 -31.12
N THR A 222 8.86 28.42 -31.00
CA THR A 222 8.87 29.39 -29.88
C THR A 222 8.55 28.67 -28.56
N ASP A 223 8.81 29.33 -27.44
CA ASP A 223 8.53 28.74 -26.13
C ASP A 223 7.02 28.57 -25.89
N GLU A 224 6.18 29.46 -26.44
CA GLU A 224 4.73 29.33 -26.41
C GLU A 224 4.26 28.10 -27.23
N GLN A 225 4.80 27.89 -28.43
CA GLN A 225 4.49 26.73 -29.28
C GLN A 225 4.93 25.43 -28.60
N LYS A 226 6.12 25.42 -27.98
CA LYS A 226 6.59 24.26 -27.18
C LYS A 226 5.67 23.98 -25.98
N ALA A 227 5.22 25.04 -25.29
CA ALA A 227 4.29 24.93 -24.18
C ALA A 227 2.96 24.30 -24.63
N GLN A 228 2.35 24.81 -25.71
CA GLN A 228 1.10 24.26 -26.28
C GLN A 228 1.25 22.78 -26.65
N LEU A 229 2.28 22.41 -27.42
CA LEU A 229 2.54 21.00 -27.78
C LEU A 229 2.82 20.14 -26.54
N SER A 230 3.47 20.71 -25.51
CA SER A 230 3.78 19.96 -24.27
C SER A 230 2.56 19.64 -23.42
N ILE A 231 1.47 20.38 -23.54
CA ILE A 231 0.19 20.12 -22.87
C ILE A 231 -0.80 19.32 -23.73
N GLY A 232 -0.38 18.92 -24.96
CA GLY A 232 -1.21 18.10 -25.84
C GLY A 232 -2.05 18.90 -26.84
N GLN A 233 -1.75 20.18 -27.04
CA GLN A 233 -2.43 21.03 -28.04
C GLN A 233 -1.68 21.01 -29.36
N ASP A 234 -2.38 20.68 -30.45
CA ASP A 234 -1.87 20.82 -31.78
C ASP A 234 -1.73 22.29 -32.15
N ILE A 235 -0.74 22.62 -32.95
CA ILE A 235 -0.50 24.01 -33.39
C ILE A 235 -0.40 24.07 -34.91
N THR A 236 -0.67 25.28 -35.46
CA THR A 236 -0.42 25.60 -36.86
C THR A 236 0.64 26.70 -36.93
N LEU A 237 1.69 26.47 -37.70
CA LEU A 237 2.74 27.45 -37.96
C LEU A 237 2.29 28.53 -38.90
N GLY A 238 3.03 29.64 -38.96
CA GLY A 238 2.69 30.78 -39.84
C GLY A 238 2.73 30.48 -41.36
N ASP A 239 3.37 29.38 -41.75
CA ASP A 239 3.40 28.87 -43.13
C ASP A 239 2.24 27.91 -43.46
N GLY A 240 1.31 27.67 -42.49
CA GLY A 240 0.19 26.77 -42.64
C GLY A 240 0.49 25.31 -42.25
N THR A 241 1.72 24.99 -41.83
CA THR A 241 2.08 23.62 -41.39
C THR A 241 1.41 23.30 -40.04
N SER A 242 0.62 22.21 -40.00
CA SER A 242 0.03 21.74 -38.76
C SER A 242 0.97 20.75 -38.07
N LEU A 243 1.26 20.95 -36.79
CA LEU A 243 2.05 20.09 -35.95
C LEU A 243 1.17 19.45 -34.91
N LYS A 244 1.18 18.10 -34.84
CA LYS A 244 0.44 17.37 -33.83
C LYS A 244 1.27 17.22 -32.56
N ALA A 245 0.66 17.44 -31.42
CA ALA A 245 1.31 17.32 -30.11
C ALA A 245 1.90 15.92 -29.88
N ASP A 246 1.23 14.88 -30.36
CA ASP A 246 1.67 13.50 -30.22
C ASP A 246 2.99 13.21 -30.93
N ASP A 247 3.27 13.90 -32.06
CA ASP A 247 4.53 13.75 -32.79
C ASP A 247 5.76 14.29 -32.02
N PHE A 248 5.51 15.07 -30.96
CA PHE A 248 6.54 15.61 -30.07
C PHE A 248 6.63 14.88 -28.74
N ARG A 249 5.98 13.74 -28.61
CA ARG A 249 6.03 12.92 -27.41
C ARG A 249 6.74 11.59 -27.69
N GLY A 250 7.48 11.13 -26.70
CA GLY A 250 7.96 9.73 -26.68
C GLY A 250 6.83 8.78 -26.36
N GLU A 251 7.16 7.50 -26.22
CA GLU A 251 6.20 6.48 -25.81
C GLU A 251 5.47 6.86 -24.52
N GLU A 252 4.17 6.64 -24.49
CA GLU A 252 3.36 6.77 -23.28
C GLU A 252 3.89 5.82 -22.21
N ARG A 253 3.86 6.30 -20.98
CA ARG A 253 4.10 5.45 -19.82
C ARG A 253 2.76 5.03 -19.27
N PRO A 254 2.39 3.75 -19.36
CA PRO A 254 1.15 3.28 -18.77
C PRO A 254 1.14 3.48 -17.26
N ALA A 255 -0.04 3.46 -16.67
CA ALA A 255 -0.17 3.35 -15.23
C ALA A 255 0.57 2.10 -14.73
N THR A 256 1.17 2.19 -13.55
CA THR A 256 1.82 1.05 -12.89
C THR A 256 1.06 0.73 -11.61
N ARG A 257 0.68 -0.53 -11.42
CA ARG A 257 -0.11 -1.00 -10.28
C ARG A 257 0.63 -2.08 -9.51
N MET A 258 0.83 -1.83 -8.22
CA MET A 258 1.34 -2.82 -7.26
C MET A 258 0.28 -3.07 -6.21
N VAL A 259 -0.04 -4.33 -5.96
CA VAL A 259 -1.06 -4.75 -4.99
C VAL A 259 -0.43 -5.66 -3.95
N VAL A 260 -0.77 -5.44 -2.68
CA VAL A 260 -0.42 -6.32 -1.55
C VAL A 260 -1.72 -6.79 -0.92
N SER A 261 -1.99 -8.10 -0.96
CA SER A 261 -3.30 -8.67 -0.61
C SER A 261 -3.64 -8.56 0.88
N GLY A 262 -2.64 -8.55 1.78
CA GLY A 262 -2.89 -8.94 3.16
C GLY A 262 -3.35 -10.39 3.24
N ASP A 263 -4.04 -10.75 4.32
CA ASP A 263 -4.62 -12.08 4.49
C ASP A 263 -6.02 -12.13 3.86
N THR A 264 -6.26 -13.16 3.07
CA THR A 264 -7.52 -13.30 2.33
C THR A 264 -7.70 -14.73 1.82
N SER A 265 -8.95 -15.17 1.72
CA SER A 265 -9.28 -16.32 0.88
C SER A 265 -8.92 -16.04 -0.58
N GLU A 266 -8.69 -17.09 -1.33
CA GLU A 266 -8.44 -16.97 -2.77
C GLU A 266 -9.62 -16.34 -3.53
N MET A 267 -9.33 -15.73 -4.68
CA MET A 267 -10.34 -15.19 -5.59
C MET A 267 -11.23 -14.12 -4.96
N ALA A 268 -10.69 -13.32 -4.03
CA ALA A 268 -11.42 -12.16 -3.51
C ALA A 268 -11.91 -11.26 -4.66
N GLU A 269 -13.18 -10.88 -4.63
CA GLU A 269 -13.87 -10.27 -5.77
C GLU A 269 -13.18 -9.00 -6.28
N GLU A 270 -12.83 -8.09 -5.40
CA GLU A 270 -12.18 -6.84 -5.82
C GLU A 270 -10.78 -7.05 -6.39
N LEU A 271 -10.07 -8.11 -5.99
CA LEU A 271 -8.78 -8.47 -6.59
C LEU A 271 -8.98 -9.05 -7.99
N THR A 272 -9.96 -9.93 -8.18
CA THR A 272 -10.22 -10.58 -9.47
C THR A 272 -10.82 -9.64 -10.51
N ASN A 273 -11.52 -8.58 -10.06
CA ASN A 273 -12.05 -7.52 -10.92
C ASN A 273 -10.97 -6.54 -11.43
N LEU A 274 -9.76 -6.58 -10.87
CA LEU A 274 -8.65 -5.80 -11.40
C LEU A 274 -8.20 -6.33 -12.77
N SER A 275 -7.61 -5.44 -13.55
CA SER A 275 -6.93 -5.81 -14.79
C SER A 275 -5.61 -5.06 -14.91
N GLY A 276 -4.58 -5.75 -15.40
CA GLY A 276 -3.28 -5.12 -15.68
C GLY A 276 -2.51 -4.73 -14.41
N VAL A 277 -2.46 -5.64 -13.44
CA VAL A 277 -1.62 -5.51 -12.25
C VAL A 277 -0.17 -5.84 -12.62
N ASP A 278 0.76 -4.93 -12.35
CA ASP A 278 2.18 -5.20 -12.65
C ASP A 278 2.80 -6.15 -11.64
N VAL A 279 2.48 -5.99 -10.34
CA VAL A 279 2.94 -6.87 -9.27
C VAL A 279 1.80 -7.12 -8.31
N LEU A 280 1.44 -8.38 -8.13
CA LEU A 280 0.58 -8.85 -7.06
C LEU A 280 1.43 -9.57 -6.01
N VAL A 281 1.48 -9.02 -4.80
CA VAL A 281 1.96 -9.73 -3.61
C VAL A 281 0.76 -10.39 -2.99
N HIS A 282 0.74 -11.71 -2.95
CA HIS A 282 -0.39 -12.47 -2.42
C HIS A 282 0.04 -13.42 -1.32
N GLU A 283 -0.78 -13.54 -0.29
CA GLU A 283 -0.57 -14.50 0.76
C GLU A 283 -0.62 -15.94 0.20
N SER A 284 0.11 -16.84 0.85
CA SER A 284 0.21 -18.25 0.53
C SER A 284 0.49 -19.02 1.81
N THR A 285 -0.44 -18.88 2.76
CA THR A 285 -0.31 -19.45 4.10
C THR A 285 -0.25 -20.95 4.05
N PHE A 286 -0.99 -21.55 3.14
CA PHE A 286 -1.11 -22.99 3.00
C PHE A 286 -0.59 -23.50 1.66
N LEU A 287 -0.24 -24.80 1.62
CA LEU A 287 0.00 -25.54 0.39
C LEU A 287 -1.32 -26.09 -0.16
N ALA A 288 -1.34 -26.48 -1.43
CA ALA A 288 -2.54 -26.99 -2.10
C ALA A 288 -3.20 -28.18 -1.35
N GLU A 289 -2.41 -29.05 -0.74
CA GLU A 289 -2.90 -30.19 0.06
C GLU A 289 -3.70 -29.78 1.32
N SER A 290 -3.56 -28.52 1.74
CA SER A 290 -4.22 -27.96 2.93
C SER A 290 -5.35 -27.01 2.60
N GLN A 291 -5.99 -27.14 1.42
CA GLN A 291 -7.09 -26.29 0.96
C GLN A 291 -8.22 -26.16 2.00
N GLN A 292 -8.61 -27.27 2.65
CA GLN A 292 -9.66 -27.25 3.66
C GLN A 292 -9.35 -26.26 4.81
N TRP A 293 -8.09 -26.16 5.21
CA TRP A 293 -7.69 -25.21 6.26
C TRP A 293 -7.63 -23.78 5.74
N ALA A 294 -7.25 -23.60 4.49
CA ALA A 294 -7.31 -22.29 3.85
C ALA A 294 -8.77 -21.77 3.84
N ASP A 295 -9.71 -22.62 3.48
CA ASP A 295 -11.14 -22.26 3.45
C ASP A 295 -11.69 -21.98 4.87
N GLU A 296 -11.32 -22.79 5.86
CA GLU A 296 -11.77 -22.64 7.25
C GLU A 296 -11.28 -21.33 7.89
N PHE A 297 -10.02 -20.97 7.65
CA PHE A 297 -9.41 -19.76 8.23
C PHE A 297 -9.41 -18.55 7.30
N LEU A 298 -10.08 -18.62 6.16
CA LEU A 298 -10.14 -17.58 5.14
C LEU A 298 -8.75 -17.07 4.73
N HIS A 299 -7.89 -18.04 4.41
CA HIS A 299 -6.57 -17.85 3.83
C HIS A 299 -6.48 -18.45 2.44
N SER A 300 -5.35 -18.25 1.78
CA SER A 300 -5.07 -18.80 0.47
C SER A 300 -4.02 -19.91 0.49
N THR A 301 -4.15 -20.80 -0.49
CA THR A 301 -3.06 -21.71 -0.84
C THR A 301 -2.15 -21.06 -1.92
N SER A 302 -0.98 -21.65 -2.16
CA SER A 302 -0.09 -21.24 -3.24
C SER A 302 -0.76 -21.30 -4.60
N THR A 303 -1.54 -22.36 -4.88
CA THR A 303 -2.34 -22.49 -6.10
C THR A 303 -3.50 -21.48 -6.14
N GLY A 304 -4.11 -21.16 -4.99
CA GLY A 304 -5.14 -20.11 -4.88
C GLY A 304 -4.60 -18.73 -5.23
N ALA A 305 -3.42 -18.41 -4.71
CA ALA A 305 -2.70 -17.17 -5.06
C ALA A 305 -2.41 -17.08 -6.57
N ALA A 306 -2.02 -18.18 -7.20
CA ALA A 306 -1.80 -18.23 -8.65
C ALA A 306 -3.10 -18.03 -9.43
N ARG A 307 -4.22 -18.64 -9.00
CA ARG A 307 -5.54 -18.43 -9.62
C ARG A 307 -5.97 -16.97 -9.55
N THR A 308 -5.79 -16.31 -8.39
CA THR A 308 -6.07 -14.88 -8.23
C THR A 308 -5.20 -14.02 -9.14
N ALA A 309 -3.89 -14.34 -9.24
CA ALA A 309 -2.98 -13.62 -10.14
C ALA A 309 -3.37 -13.74 -11.62
N LEU A 310 -3.80 -14.91 -12.06
CA LEU A 310 -4.29 -15.13 -13.41
C LEU A 310 -5.58 -14.34 -13.67
N ALA A 311 -6.51 -14.35 -12.73
CA ALA A 311 -7.80 -13.64 -12.86
C ALA A 311 -7.61 -12.12 -13.02
N CYS A 312 -6.69 -11.50 -12.24
CA CYS A 312 -6.40 -10.07 -12.36
C CYS A 312 -5.34 -9.74 -13.44
N ASN A 313 -4.92 -10.70 -14.24
CA ASN A 313 -3.88 -10.57 -15.27
C ASN A 313 -2.59 -9.91 -14.72
N ALA A 314 -2.13 -10.40 -13.57
CA ALA A 314 -0.91 -9.92 -12.95
C ALA A 314 0.33 -10.35 -13.76
N ARG A 315 1.24 -9.40 -14.02
CA ARG A 315 2.50 -9.69 -14.72
C ARG A 315 3.48 -10.48 -13.85
N HIS A 316 3.48 -10.19 -12.55
CA HIS A 316 4.34 -10.82 -11.56
C HIS A 316 3.53 -11.17 -10.34
N LEU A 317 3.61 -12.43 -9.91
CA LEU A 317 3.11 -12.90 -8.62
C LEU A 317 4.28 -13.04 -7.65
N VAL A 318 4.12 -12.49 -6.45
CA VAL A 318 5.06 -12.66 -5.35
C VAL A 318 4.31 -13.30 -4.19
N LEU A 319 4.70 -14.51 -3.80
CA LEU A 319 4.12 -15.23 -2.68
C LEU A 319 4.70 -14.73 -1.36
N THR A 320 3.85 -14.58 -0.35
CA THR A 320 4.22 -14.14 1.00
C THR A 320 3.39 -14.86 2.05
N HIS A 321 3.53 -14.50 3.32
CA HIS A 321 2.72 -14.95 4.44
C HIS A 321 2.72 -16.48 4.61
N PHE A 322 3.92 -17.08 4.52
CA PHE A 322 4.07 -18.51 4.61
C PHE A 322 3.91 -19.02 6.06
N SER A 323 3.17 -20.09 6.26
CA SER A 323 3.12 -20.78 7.54
C SER A 323 4.54 -21.00 8.10
N ALA A 324 4.70 -20.83 9.41
CA ALA A 324 5.96 -21.11 10.09
C ALA A 324 6.38 -22.60 9.98
N ARG A 325 5.45 -23.48 9.62
CA ARG A 325 5.68 -24.91 9.37
C ARG A 325 6.37 -25.15 8.02
N LEU A 326 6.29 -24.20 7.08
CA LEU A 326 6.91 -24.32 5.78
C LEU A 326 8.44 -24.27 5.90
N LYS A 327 9.12 -25.35 5.58
CA LYS A 327 10.58 -25.49 5.67
C LYS A 327 11.30 -25.01 4.40
N ASP A 328 10.71 -25.21 3.23
CA ASP A 328 11.28 -24.87 1.93
C ASP A 328 10.31 -23.99 1.11
N ALA A 329 10.71 -22.75 0.90
CA ALA A 329 9.94 -21.80 0.11
C ALA A 329 9.86 -22.14 -1.40
N LYS A 330 10.60 -23.15 -1.87
CA LYS A 330 10.49 -23.61 -3.26
C LYS A 330 9.21 -24.41 -3.49
N ILE A 331 8.65 -25.05 -2.45
CA ILE A 331 7.42 -25.83 -2.58
C ILE A 331 6.26 -24.96 -3.06
N PRO A 332 5.86 -23.88 -2.36
CA PRO A 332 4.77 -23.04 -2.83
C PRO A 332 5.04 -22.37 -4.19
N LEU A 333 6.31 -22.10 -4.51
CA LEU A 333 6.67 -21.56 -5.84
C LEU A 333 6.51 -22.60 -6.97
N SER A 334 6.63 -23.88 -6.67
CA SER A 334 6.42 -24.94 -7.66
C SER A 334 4.95 -25.34 -7.82
N GLU A 335 4.11 -25.01 -6.85
CA GLU A 335 2.66 -25.23 -6.92
C GLU A 335 1.93 -24.07 -7.63
N ALA A 336 2.43 -22.87 -7.48
CA ALA A 336 1.88 -21.68 -8.13
C ALA A 336 2.29 -21.58 -9.60
#